data_f321e94ddfebe13aff55e56c76b17b29
#
_entry.id   f321e94ddfebe13aff55e56c76b17b29
#
_cell.length_a   1.000
_cell.length_b   1.000
_cell.length_c   1.000
_cell.angle_alpha   90.00
_cell.angle_beta   90.00
_cell.angle_gamma   90.00
#
_symmetry.space_group_name_H-M   'P 1'
#
loop_
_entity.id
_entity.type
_entity.pdbx_description
1 polymer ?
#
loop_
_entity_poly.entity_id
_entity_poly.type
_entity_poly.pdbx_seq_one_letter_code
_entity_poly.pdbx_strand_id
1 'polypeptide(L)'
;MFQLFKNRDFGDYISDTFGFFRQTGKHFMKIYFTINGIPLMIMMVLSYFLFQVYFDFFKTSISGQDFGGFENMMTENLPVIILLAIFIFLFLIFMSMLNYTFPVIYLDLYDKKKGNDFSVSDVVSVLKSNFGKMLIFFIASLFVITPIAFIIFALLILLCFIIIGFPLLLFAIPTFFSWIALSYYE
;
A
#
# COMPACT_ATOMS: atom_id res chain seq x y z
N MET A 1 -23.17 -10.64 15.58
CA MET A 1 -22.18 -9.56 15.70
C MET A 1 -20.81 -10.22 15.88
N PHE A 2 -19.84 -9.83 15.09
CA PHE A 2 -18.49 -10.38 15.17
C PHE A 2 -17.72 -9.68 16.33
N GLN A 3 -17.07 -10.46 17.21
CA GLN A 3 -16.27 -9.90 18.31
C GLN A 3 -14.86 -9.64 17.81
N LEU A 4 -14.46 -8.36 17.74
CA LEU A 4 -13.11 -7.97 17.29
C LEU A 4 -12.04 -8.25 18.35
N PHE A 5 -12.32 -7.97 19.61
CA PHE A 5 -11.37 -8.14 20.71
C PHE A 5 -11.65 -9.43 21.49
N LYS A 6 -10.93 -10.49 21.18
CA LYS A 6 -11.01 -11.82 21.82
C LYS A 6 -9.61 -12.44 21.77
N ASN A 7 -9.22 -13.16 22.83
CA ASN A 7 -8.03 -14.00 22.78
C ASN A 7 -8.21 -15.09 21.72
N ARG A 8 -7.26 -15.20 20.80
CA ARG A 8 -7.31 -16.09 19.64
C ARG A 8 -6.01 -16.85 19.50
N ASP A 9 -6.11 -18.12 19.15
CA ASP A 9 -4.99 -18.87 18.61
C ASP A 9 -4.81 -18.57 17.12
N PHE A 10 -3.66 -18.92 16.55
CA PHE A 10 -3.33 -18.64 15.16
C PHE A 10 -4.39 -19.18 14.17
N GLY A 11 -4.93 -20.37 14.42
CA GLY A 11 -6.04 -20.94 13.62
C GLY A 11 -7.33 -20.13 13.70
N ASP A 12 -7.63 -19.59 14.89
CA ASP A 12 -8.79 -18.73 15.12
C ASP A 12 -8.68 -17.41 14.34
N TYR A 13 -7.49 -16.81 14.24
CA TYR A 13 -7.30 -15.58 13.45
C TYR A 13 -7.70 -15.78 11.99
N ILE A 14 -7.27 -16.89 11.39
CA ILE A 14 -7.60 -17.22 10.00
C ILE A 14 -9.11 -17.44 9.84
N SER A 15 -9.68 -18.31 10.69
CA SER A 15 -11.11 -18.66 10.65
C SER A 15 -11.99 -17.43 10.87
N ASP A 16 -11.64 -16.60 11.86
CA ASP A 16 -12.40 -15.40 12.21
C ASP A 16 -12.29 -14.34 11.12
N THR A 17 -11.14 -14.21 10.44
CA THR A 17 -10.98 -13.31 9.30
C THR A 17 -11.92 -13.69 8.16
N PHE A 18 -11.96 -14.97 7.78
CA PHE A 18 -12.90 -15.45 6.78
C PHE A 18 -14.36 -15.30 7.23
N GLY A 19 -14.64 -15.57 8.51
CA GLY A 19 -15.96 -15.37 9.11
C GLY A 19 -16.42 -13.90 9.04
N PHE A 20 -15.52 -12.97 9.35
CA PHE A 20 -15.78 -11.53 9.23
C PHE A 20 -16.11 -11.14 7.78
N PHE A 21 -15.26 -11.53 6.83
CA PHE A 21 -15.50 -11.22 5.41
C PHE A 21 -16.78 -11.87 4.86
N ARG A 22 -17.13 -13.06 5.32
CA ARG A 22 -18.38 -13.72 4.93
C ARG A 22 -19.62 -12.93 5.41
N GLN A 23 -19.55 -12.34 6.61
CA GLN A 23 -20.67 -11.58 7.19
C GLN A 23 -20.70 -10.13 6.69
N THR A 24 -19.54 -9.48 6.59
CA THR A 24 -19.42 -8.03 6.44
C THR A 24 -18.76 -7.62 5.12
N GLY A 25 -18.20 -8.58 4.38
CA GLY A 25 -17.37 -8.30 3.20
C GLY A 25 -18.07 -7.49 2.11
N LYS A 26 -19.36 -7.70 1.87
CA LYS A 26 -20.11 -6.88 0.89
C LYS A 26 -20.16 -5.41 1.28
N HIS A 27 -20.42 -5.12 2.55
CA HIS A 27 -20.45 -3.75 3.07
C HIS A 27 -19.04 -3.12 3.06
N PHE A 28 -18.04 -3.87 3.51
CA PHE A 28 -16.64 -3.46 3.48
C PHE A 28 -16.19 -3.08 2.07
N MET A 29 -16.37 -3.98 1.10
CA MET A 29 -15.97 -3.77 -0.30
C MET A 29 -16.74 -2.61 -0.95
N LYS A 30 -18.05 -2.49 -0.66
CA LYS A 30 -18.84 -1.37 -1.17
C LYS A 30 -18.27 -0.03 -0.72
N ILE A 31 -17.98 0.13 0.57
CA ILE A 31 -17.41 1.38 1.09
C ILE A 31 -16.00 1.59 0.56
N TYR A 32 -15.17 0.54 0.55
CA TYR A 32 -13.81 0.57 0.04
C TYR A 32 -13.75 1.08 -1.40
N PHE A 33 -14.50 0.46 -2.31
CA PHE A 33 -14.52 0.89 -3.71
C PHE A 33 -15.20 2.23 -3.94
N THR A 34 -16.12 2.65 -3.07
CA THR A 34 -16.70 3.98 -3.17
C THR A 34 -15.67 5.07 -2.83
N ILE A 35 -14.82 4.83 -1.84
CA ILE A 35 -13.80 5.79 -1.41
C ILE A 35 -12.56 5.71 -2.32
N ASN A 36 -12.08 4.50 -2.61
CA ASN A 36 -10.85 4.28 -3.35
C ASN A 36 -11.06 4.13 -4.87
N GLY A 37 -12.29 4.10 -5.36
CA GLY A 37 -12.58 3.83 -6.78
C GLY A 37 -11.93 4.84 -7.73
N ILE A 38 -12.08 6.14 -7.47
CA ILE A 38 -11.46 7.18 -8.29
C ILE A 38 -9.93 7.11 -8.22
N PRO A 39 -9.29 7.08 -7.04
CA PRO A 39 -7.85 6.86 -6.92
C PRO A 39 -7.35 5.59 -7.63
N LEU A 40 -8.09 4.48 -7.54
CA LEU A 40 -7.72 3.23 -8.23
C LEU A 40 -7.80 3.36 -9.75
N MET A 41 -8.80 4.08 -10.27
CA MET A 41 -8.88 4.37 -11.71
C MET A 41 -7.69 5.23 -12.19
N ILE A 42 -7.31 6.24 -11.42
CA ILE A 42 -6.12 7.06 -11.72
C ILE A 42 -4.87 6.18 -11.72
N MET A 43 -4.70 5.29 -10.72
CA MET A 43 -3.59 4.34 -10.68
C MET A 43 -3.55 3.44 -11.90
N MET A 44 -4.71 2.98 -12.36
CA MET A 44 -4.80 2.11 -13.55
C MET A 44 -4.32 2.84 -14.82
N VAL A 45 -4.74 4.09 -14.98
CA VAL A 45 -4.29 4.94 -16.10
C VAL A 45 -2.79 5.21 -16.03
N LEU A 46 -2.27 5.60 -14.85
CA LEU A 46 -0.84 5.83 -14.65
C LEU A 46 -0.02 4.57 -14.91
N SER A 47 -0.48 3.42 -14.44
CA SER A 47 0.17 2.13 -14.67
C SER A 47 0.23 1.77 -16.15
N TYR A 48 -0.83 2.07 -16.90
CA TYR A 48 -0.84 1.86 -18.35
C TYR A 48 0.22 2.71 -19.05
N PHE A 49 0.34 3.99 -18.72
CA PHE A 49 1.37 4.85 -19.29
C PHE A 49 2.79 4.40 -18.91
N LEU A 50 3.02 4.05 -17.65
CA LEU A 50 4.31 3.52 -17.21
C LEU A 50 4.67 2.22 -17.94
N PHE A 51 3.68 1.35 -18.15
CA PHE A 51 3.89 0.11 -18.91
C PHE A 51 4.29 0.38 -20.36
N GLN A 52 3.65 1.36 -21.03
CA GLN A 52 4.03 1.75 -22.38
C GLN A 52 5.48 2.24 -22.45
N VAL A 53 5.87 3.17 -21.57
CA VAL A 53 7.25 3.68 -21.50
C VAL A 53 8.25 2.56 -21.26
N TYR A 54 7.95 1.65 -20.30
CA TYR A 54 8.79 0.49 -20.03
C TYR A 54 8.90 -0.45 -21.23
N PHE A 55 7.80 -0.70 -21.93
CA PHE A 55 7.77 -1.61 -23.07
C PHE A 55 8.51 -1.05 -24.28
N ASP A 56 8.42 0.25 -24.53
CA ASP A 56 9.16 0.91 -25.59
C ASP A 56 10.67 0.93 -25.29
N PHE A 57 11.06 1.18 -24.04
CA PHE A 57 12.44 1.03 -23.59
C PHE A 57 12.97 -0.39 -23.80
N PHE A 58 12.18 -1.40 -23.45
CA PHE A 58 12.56 -2.81 -23.60
C PHE A 58 12.70 -3.22 -25.07
N LYS A 59 11.81 -2.77 -25.94
CA LYS A 59 11.92 -2.99 -27.39
C LYS A 59 13.19 -2.38 -27.97
N THR A 60 13.49 -1.13 -27.61
CA THR A 60 14.69 -0.42 -28.05
C THR A 60 15.95 -1.16 -27.60
N SER A 61 15.97 -1.64 -26.35
CA SER A 61 17.08 -2.42 -25.78
C SER A 61 17.35 -3.74 -26.53
N ILE A 62 16.28 -4.46 -26.94
CA ILE A 62 16.41 -5.74 -27.65
C ILE A 62 16.75 -5.56 -29.13
N SER A 63 16.20 -4.53 -29.76
CA SER A 63 16.42 -4.32 -31.21
C SER A 63 17.83 -3.82 -31.55
N GLY A 64 18.67 -3.54 -30.56
CA GLY A 64 20.03 -3.00 -30.79
C GLY A 64 20.02 -1.62 -31.43
N GLN A 65 18.87 -0.95 -31.44
CA GLN A 65 18.75 0.42 -31.93
C GLN A 65 19.42 1.38 -30.95
N ASP A 66 20.03 2.41 -31.50
CA ASP A 66 20.79 3.40 -30.76
C ASP A 66 19.90 4.06 -29.66
N PHE A 67 20.37 4.03 -28.42
CA PHE A 67 19.70 4.68 -27.29
C PHE A 67 19.65 6.22 -27.42
N GLY A 68 20.31 6.80 -28.41
CA GLY A 68 20.38 8.25 -28.62
C GLY A 68 19.02 8.93 -28.69
N GLY A 69 18.02 8.28 -29.29
CA GLY A 69 16.65 8.80 -29.32
C GLY A 69 15.99 8.88 -27.94
N PHE A 70 16.20 7.86 -27.10
CA PHE A 70 15.69 7.84 -25.73
C PHE A 70 16.44 8.84 -24.82
N GLU A 71 17.77 8.94 -24.98
CA GLU A 71 18.61 9.87 -24.25
C GLU A 71 18.22 11.33 -24.55
N ASN A 72 17.99 11.65 -25.83
CA ASN A 72 17.53 12.96 -26.26
C ASN A 72 16.13 13.27 -25.69
N MET A 73 15.19 12.33 -25.76
CA MET A 73 13.85 12.50 -25.19
C MET A 73 13.89 12.77 -23.67
N MET A 74 14.77 12.03 -22.96
CA MET A 74 14.95 12.20 -21.51
C MET A 74 15.58 13.54 -21.18
N THR A 75 16.59 13.99 -21.93
CA THR A 75 17.28 15.27 -21.65
C THR A 75 16.43 16.47 -22.00
N GLU A 76 15.72 16.46 -23.13
CA GLU A 76 14.83 17.54 -23.56
C GLU A 76 13.62 17.71 -22.63
N ASN A 77 13.09 16.62 -22.09
CA ASN A 77 11.89 16.63 -21.26
C ASN A 77 12.17 16.42 -19.76
N LEU A 78 13.43 16.52 -19.33
CA LEU A 78 13.84 16.24 -17.95
C LEU A 78 12.97 16.95 -16.88
N PRO A 79 12.61 18.25 -17.02
CA PRO A 79 11.77 18.91 -16.01
C PRO A 79 10.38 18.31 -15.92
N VAL A 80 9.78 17.90 -17.04
CA VAL A 80 8.45 17.29 -17.10
C VAL A 80 8.48 15.91 -16.48
N ILE A 81 9.54 15.12 -16.77
CA ILE A 81 9.75 13.77 -16.22
C ILE A 81 9.91 13.83 -14.71
N ILE A 82 10.70 14.77 -14.19
CA ILE A 82 10.88 14.98 -12.75
C ILE A 82 9.55 15.34 -12.09
N LEU A 83 8.81 16.28 -12.66
CA LEU A 83 7.50 16.71 -12.13
C LEU A 83 6.50 15.53 -12.11
N LEU A 84 6.46 14.73 -13.16
CA LEU A 84 5.63 13.54 -13.25
C LEU A 84 6.04 12.49 -12.22
N ALA A 85 7.34 12.26 -12.04
CA ALA A 85 7.85 11.32 -11.04
C ALA A 85 7.49 11.75 -9.62
N ILE A 86 7.61 13.04 -9.30
CA ILE A 86 7.18 13.60 -8.01
C ILE A 86 5.67 13.42 -7.82
N PHE A 87 4.87 13.70 -8.85
CA PHE A 87 3.42 13.52 -8.79
C PHE A 87 3.04 12.06 -8.53
N ILE A 88 3.63 11.12 -9.28
CA ILE A 88 3.41 9.68 -9.10
C ILE A 88 3.83 9.26 -7.69
N PHE A 89 4.98 9.71 -7.22
CA PHE A 89 5.48 9.39 -5.87
C PHE A 89 4.51 9.87 -4.77
N LEU A 90 4.07 11.13 -4.84
CA LEU A 90 3.09 11.69 -3.89
C LEU A 90 1.75 10.96 -3.97
N PHE A 91 1.32 10.59 -5.18
CA PHE A 91 0.09 9.83 -5.37
C PHE A 91 0.17 8.41 -4.80
N LEU A 92 1.31 7.73 -4.95
CA LEU A 92 1.56 6.42 -4.33
C LEU A 92 1.53 6.51 -2.80
N ILE A 93 2.13 7.56 -2.24
CA ILE A 93 2.07 7.85 -0.79
C ILE A 93 0.62 7.99 -0.35
N PHE A 94 -0.16 8.82 -1.04
CA PHE A 94 -1.58 9.04 -0.74
C PHE A 94 -2.39 7.74 -0.81
N MET A 95 -2.19 6.92 -1.85
CA MET A 95 -2.85 5.63 -2.00
C MET A 95 -2.47 4.65 -0.89
N SER A 96 -1.19 4.59 -0.51
CA SER A 96 -0.73 3.76 0.60
C SER A 96 -1.40 4.18 1.91
N MET A 97 -1.44 5.47 2.19
CA MET A 97 -2.10 6.01 3.38
C MET A 97 -3.59 5.61 3.44
N LEU A 98 -4.32 5.76 2.33
CA LEU A 98 -5.74 5.37 2.28
C LEU A 98 -5.92 3.86 2.50
N ASN A 99 -5.11 3.03 1.85
CA ASN A 99 -5.22 1.57 1.93
C ASN A 99 -4.93 1.03 3.34
N TYR A 100 -3.99 1.62 4.06
CA TYR A 100 -3.68 1.21 5.43
C TYR A 100 -4.70 1.76 6.44
N THR A 101 -5.15 2.99 6.27
CA THR A 101 -6.05 3.63 7.24
C THR A 101 -7.49 3.19 7.12
N PHE A 102 -7.95 2.87 5.90
CA PHE A 102 -9.34 2.48 5.66
C PHE A 102 -9.78 1.27 6.51
N PRO A 103 -9.07 0.12 6.54
CA PRO A 103 -9.47 -1.01 7.36
C PRO A 103 -9.55 -0.67 8.85
N VAL A 104 -8.63 0.14 9.35
CA VAL A 104 -8.61 0.55 10.76
C VAL A 104 -9.84 1.37 11.10
N ILE A 105 -10.15 2.39 10.31
CA ILE A 105 -11.35 3.23 10.52
C ILE A 105 -12.62 2.40 10.37
N TYR A 106 -12.65 1.49 9.40
CA TYR A 106 -13.79 0.62 9.18
C TYR A 106 -14.07 -0.27 10.41
N LEU A 107 -13.04 -0.90 10.96
CA LEU A 107 -13.15 -1.75 12.14
C LEU A 107 -13.51 -0.95 13.40
N ASP A 108 -12.95 0.26 13.59
CA ASP A 108 -13.29 1.16 14.68
C ASP A 108 -14.77 1.57 14.63
N LEU A 109 -15.28 1.93 13.45
CA LEU A 109 -16.69 2.25 13.26
C LEU A 109 -17.59 1.03 13.45
N TYR A 110 -17.17 -0.14 12.98
CA TYR A 110 -17.90 -1.39 13.16
C TYR A 110 -18.06 -1.73 14.65
N ASP A 111 -17.02 -1.54 15.44
CA ASP A 111 -17.06 -1.78 16.87
C ASP A 111 -17.93 -0.74 17.60
N LYS A 112 -17.75 0.54 17.32
CA LYS A 112 -18.50 1.64 17.94
C LYS A 112 -20.00 1.58 17.63
N LYS A 113 -20.37 1.27 16.40
CA LYS A 113 -21.77 1.17 15.95
C LYS A 113 -22.35 -0.24 16.12
N LYS A 114 -21.59 -1.18 16.68
CA LYS A 114 -21.99 -2.57 16.93
C LYS A 114 -22.52 -3.27 15.68
N GLY A 115 -21.87 -3.06 14.52
CA GLY A 115 -22.24 -3.69 13.25
C GLY A 115 -22.06 -2.78 12.05
N ASN A 116 -22.76 -3.11 10.95
CA ASN A 116 -22.63 -2.42 9.66
C ASN A 116 -23.50 -1.15 9.52
N ASP A 117 -24.00 -0.62 10.62
CA ASP A 117 -24.93 0.54 10.60
C ASP A 117 -24.17 1.87 10.50
N PHE A 118 -23.32 1.98 9.47
CA PHE A 118 -22.61 3.20 9.11
C PHE A 118 -22.45 3.31 7.59
N SER A 119 -22.29 4.55 7.13
CA SER A 119 -22.24 4.90 5.72
C SER A 119 -20.85 5.36 5.29
N VAL A 120 -20.68 5.55 3.98
CA VAL A 120 -19.46 6.14 3.40
C VAL A 120 -19.16 7.51 4.00
N SER A 121 -20.19 8.33 4.27
CA SER A 121 -20.00 9.66 4.88
C SER A 121 -19.41 9.61 6.28
N ASP A 122 -19.74 8.58 7.06
CA ASP A 122 -19.17 8.39 8.40
C ASP A 122 -17.65 8.09 8.29
N VAL A 123 -17.27 7.18 7.40
CA VAL A 123 -15.86 6.84 7.15
C VAL A 123 -15.09 8.07 6.66
N VAL A 124 -15.64 8.81 5.69
CA VAL A 124 -15.00 10.02 5.15
C VAL A 124 -14.87 11.11 6.21
N SER A 125 -15.84 11.25 7.12
CA SER A 125 -15.76 12.23 8.21
C SER A 125 -14.62 11.91 9.18
N VAL A 126 -14.44 10.63 9.54
CA VAL A 126 -13.31 10.17 10.38
C VAL A 126 -11.98 10.33 9.66
N LEU A 127 -11.91 10.00 8.36
CA LEU A 127 -10.72 10.24 7.53
C LEU A 127 -10.33 11.72 7.53
N LYS A 128 -11.28 12.61 7.30
CA LYS A 128 -11.03 14.06 7.28
C LYS A 128 -10.57 14.60 8.64
N SER A 129 -11.21 14.18 9.71
CA SER A 129 -10.88 14.66 11.07
C SER A 129 -9.49 14.19 11.53
N ASN A 130 -9.04 13.04 11.07
CA ASN A 130 -7.74 12.47 11.42
C ASN A 130 -6.66 12.64 10.35
N PHE A 131 -6.97 13.30 9.23
CA PHE A 131 -6.05 13.40 8.08
C PHE A 131 -4.67 13.93 8.46
N GLY A 132 -4.60 14.98 9.28
CA GLY A 132 -3.34 15.54 9.74
C GLY A 132 -2.51 14.55 10.57
N LYS A 133 -3.14 13.81 11.48
CA LYS A 133 -2.47 12.78 12.28
C LYS A 133 -1.97 11.64 11.41
N MET A 134 -2.77 11.21 10.45
CA MET A 134 -2.41 10.17 9.48
C MET A 134 -1.22 10.59 8.62
N LEU A 135 -1.20 11.83 8.16
CA LEU A 135 -0.09 12.37 7.37
C LEU A 135 1.21 12.42 8.19
N ILE A 136 1.15 12.93 9.43
CA ILE A 136 2.31 12.97 10.34
C ILE A 136 2.82 11.56 10.62
N PHE A 137 1.93 10.63 10.93
CA PHE A 137 2.28 9.22 11.16
C PHE A 137 2.94 8.61 9.93
N PHE A 138 2.38 8.84 8.74
CA PHE A 138 2.91 8.31 7.50
C PHE A 138 4.32 8.88 7.21
N ILE A 139 4.51 10.19 7.35
CA ILE A 139 5.82 10.83 7.18
C ILE A 139 6.82 10.28 8.22
N ALA A 140 6.43 10.21 9.49
CA ALA A 140 7.28 9.65 10.53
C ALA A 140 7.65 8.18 10.24
N SER A 141 6.69 7.37 9.80
CA SER A 141 6.93 5.96 9.45
C SER A 141 7.90 5.84 8.26
N LEU A 142 7.81 6.74 7.28
CA LEU A 142 8.72 6.75 6.13
C LEU A 142 10.17 7.02 6.55
N PHE A 143 10.39 7.94 7.49
CA PHE A 143 11.73 8.27 7.98
C PHE A 143 12.29 7.26 8.98
N VAL A 144 11.45 6.55 9.73
CA VAL A 144 11.87 5.59 10.75
C VAL A 144 11.85 4.18 10.22
N ILE A 145 10.74 3.74 9.65
CA ILE A 145 10.52 2.35 9.24
C ILE A 145 11.32 2.02 7.96
N THR A 146 11.38 2.94 6.99
CA THR A 146 12.07 2.70 5.72
C THR A 146 13.57 2.44 5.87
N PRO A 147 14.36 3.24 6.64
CA PRO A 147 15.76 2.94 6.87
C PRO A 147 15.97 1.60 7.61
N ILE A 148 15.14 1.29 8.60
CA ILE A 148 15.22 0.03 9.34
C ILE A 148 14.95 -1.14 8.39
N ALA A 149 13.90 -1.04 7.58
CA ALA A 149 13.58 -2.04 6.56
C ALA A 149 14.75 -2.22 5.58
N PHE A 150 15.30 -1.12 5.08
CA PHE A 150 16.43 -1.16 4.15
C PHE A 150 17.64 -1.91 4.74
N ILE A 151 17.99 -1.65 6.00
CA ILE A 151 19.08 -2.35 6.69
C ILE A 151 18.76 -3.85 6.81
N ILE A 152 17.54 -4.20 7.24
CA ILE A 152 17.14 -5.59 7.39
C ILE A 152 17.19 -6.31 6.04
N PHE A 153 16.62 -5.73 4.97
CA PHE A 153 16.64 -6.33 3.64
C PHE A 153 18.03 -6.42 3.05
N ALA A 154 18.89 -5.42 3.27
CA ALA A 154 20.29 -5.47 2.84
C ALA A 154 21.04 -6.63 3.53
N LEU A 155 20.84 -6.84 4.83
CA LEU A 155 21.40 -7.97 5.55
C LEU A 155 20.86 -9.32 5.03
N LEU A 156 19.56 -9.41 4.75
CA LEU A 156 18.96 -10.62 4.19
C LEU A 156 19.49 -10.94 2.79
N ILE A 157 19.69 -9.92 1.95
CA ILE A 157 20.30 -10.08 0.61
C ILE A 157 21.74 -10.60 0.75
N LEU A 158 22.54 -10.04 1.69
CA LEU A 158 23.88 -10.55 1.98
C LEU A 158 23.85 -12.02 2.41
N LEU A 159 22.89 -12.40 3.26
CA LEU A 159 22.70 -13.80 3.67
C LEU A 159 22.24 -14.71 2.52
N CYS A 160 21.57 -14.18 1.49
CA CYS A 160 21.19 -14.95 0.30
C CYS A 160 22.41 -15.47 -0.46
N PHE A 161 23.53 -14.74 -0.48
CA PHE A 161 24.78 -15.23 -1.07
C PHE A 161 25.33 -16.48 -0.36
N ILE A 162 24.89 -16.73 0.88
CA ILE A 162 25.25 -17.93 1.68
C ILE A 162 24.13 -19.00 1.58
N ILE A 163 23.17 -18.86 0.65
CA ILE A 163 22.04 -19.80 0.42
C ILE A 163 21.03 -19.84 1.59
N ILE A 164 21.39 -19.44 2.81
CA ILE A 164 20.54 -19.48 4.01
C ILE A 164 19.51 -18.34 4.00
N GLY A 165 19.81 -17.22 3.34
CA GLY A 165 18.95 -16.03 3.33
C GLY A 165 17.67 -16.15 2.53
N PHE A 166 17.60 -17.06 1.56
CA PHE A 166 16.44 -17.22 0.67
C PHE A 166 15.17 -17.65 1.43
N PRO A 167 15.20 -18.67 2.29
CA PRO A 167 14.05 -18.99 3.15
C PRO A 167 13.69 -17.87 4.13
N LEU A 168 14.69 -17.16 4.68
CA LEU A 168 14.45 -16.07 5.62
C LEU A 168 13.72 -14.88 4.98
N LEU A 169 13.97 -14.58 3.71
CA LEU A 169 13.24 -13.54 2.97
C LEU A 169 11.74 -13.85 2.87
N LEU A 170 11.36 -15.11 2.69
CA LEU A 170 9.95 -15.52 2.61
C LEU A 170 9.19 -15.24 3.92
N PHE A 171 9.87 -15.29 5.06
CA PHE A 171 9.27 -14.98 6.36
C PHE A 171 9.39 -13.49 6.73
N ALA A 172 10.47 -12.83 6.34
CA ALA A 172 10.71 -11.42 6.67
C ALA A 172 9.68 -10.49 6.01
N ILE A 173 9.27 -10.76 4.77
CA ILE A 173 8.30 -9.92 4.06
C ILE A 173 6.93 -9.89 4.78
N PRO A 174 6.28 -11.02 5.08
CA PRO A 174 5.00 -11.01 5.79
C PRO A 174 5.09 -10.41 7.19
N THR A 175 6.17 -10.72 7.94
CA THR A 175 6.33 -10.19 9.30
C THR A 175 6.53 -8.68 9.33
N PHE A 176 7.25 -8.14 8.36
CA PHE A 176 7.43 -6.69 8.21
C PHE A 176 6.11 -5.98 7.92
N PHE A 177 5.31 -6.48 6.98
CA PHE A 177 3.99 -5.92 6.70
C PHE A 177 3.04 -6.04 7.89
N SER A 178 3.09 -7.16 8.63
CA SER A 178 2.31 -7.32 9.86
C SER A 178 2.71 -6.31 10.93
N TRP A 179 4.00 -6.05 11.08
CA TRP A 179 4.50 -5.06 12.05
C TRP A 179 4.05 -3.64 11.69
N ILE A 180 4.13 -3.25 10.42
CA ILE A 180 3.58 -1.96 9.95
C ILE A 180 2.08 -1.87 10.26
N ALA A 181 1.32 -2.91 9.93
CA ALA A 181 -0.11 -2.93 10.21
C ALA A 181 -0.43 -2.76 11.70
N LEU A 182 0.33 -3.42 12.59
CA LEU A 182 0.19 -3.27 14.05
C LEU A 182 0.52 -1.84 14.53
N SER A 183 1.54 -1.20 13.96
CA SER A 183 1.90 0.18 14.30
C SER A 183 0.82 1.21 13.93
N TYR A 184 -0.13 0.86 13.08
CA TYR A 184 -1.30 1.69 12.77
C TYR A 184 -2.43 1.53 13.80
N TYR A 185 -2.39 0.49 14.65
CA TYR A 185 -3.41 0.25 15.68
C TYR A 185 -3.10 0.91 17.03
N GLU A 186 -1.85 1.28 17.29
CA GLU A 186 -1.42 2.03 18.48
C GLU A 186 -1.49 3.55 18.26
#